data_887b27405035103a17d492b3c511bb51
#
_entry.id   887b27405035103a17d492b3c511bb51
#
_cell.length_a   1.000
_cell.length_b   1.000
_cell.length_c   1.000
_cell.angle_alpha   90.00
_cell.angle_beta   90.00
_cell.angle_gamma   90.00
#
_symmetry.space_group_name_H-M   'P 1'
#
loop_
_entity.id
_entity.type
_entity.pdbx_description
1 polymer ?
#
loop_
_entity_poly.entity_id
_entity_poly.type
_entity_poly.pdbx_seq_one_letter_code
_entity_poly.pdbx_strand_id
1 'polypeptide(L)'
;EDGIFIAVITISKSDRKIISQTRVHTRGFVYVKTSRDLMKDAGNLVNETVEKYLAGTTFDWSELKGAIRDALGKFLYNQTRRKPVVLPVVMEARAPQELTRRYKSNKKKANKPTEKSE
;
A
#
# COMPACT_ATOMS: atom_id res chain seq x y z
N GLU A 1 -4.36 23.40 -10.67
CA GLU A 1 -4.15 22.00 -10.42
C GLU A 1 -3.36 21.75 -9.20
N ASP A 2 -3.82 20.84 -8.40
CA ASP A 2 -3.20 20.57 -7.12
C ASP A 2 -2.26 19.37 -7.15
N GLY A 3 -2.06 18.77 -8.29
CA GLY A 3 -1.10 17.70 -8.45
C GLY A 3 -1.64 16.33 -8.09
N ILE A 4 -0.74 15.38 -7.94
CA ILE A 4 -1.07 13.98 -7.70
C ILE A 4 -0.39 13.51 -6.43
N PHE A 5 -1.13 12.77 -5.62
CA PHE A 5 -0.64 12.21 -4.37
C PHE A 5 -0.82 10.69 -4.44
N ILE A 6 0.29 9.96 -4.47
CA ILE A 6 0.27 8.52 -4.66
C ILE A 6 0.63 7.83 -3.36
N ALA A 7 -0.21 6.89 -2.93
CA ALA A 7 0.04 6.11 -1.72
C ALA A 7 0.14 4.65 -2.12
N VAL A 8 1.28 4.03 -1.80
CA VAL A 8 1.53 2.63 -2.16
C VAL A 8 1.67 1.80 -0.90
N ILE A 9 0.90 0.74 -0.79
CA ILE A 9 0.96 -0.15 0.36
C ILE A 9 0.85 -1.59 -0.12
N THR A 10 1.54 -2.50 0.57
CA THR A 10 1.49 -3.91 0.23
C THR A 10 0.83 -4.67 1.37
N ILE A 11 -0.12 -5.51 1.04
CA ILE A 11 -0.87 -6.27 2.04
C ILE A 11 -0.88 -7.75 1.68
N SER A 12 -1.18 -8.56 2.66
CA SER A 12 -1.52 -9.97 2.44
C SER A 12 -3.02 -10.08 2.62
N LYS A 13 -3.71 -10.39 1.53
CA LYS A 13 -5.16 -10.54 1.60
C LYS A 13 -5.52 -11.76 2.44
N SER A 14 -4.79 -12.85 2.24
CA SER A 14 -5.11 -14.08 2.96
C SER A 14 -4.85 -13.96 4.45
N ASP A 15 -3.78 -13.29 4.84
CA ASP A 15 -3.44 -13.09 6.25
C ASP A 15 -4.09 -11.86 6.83
N ARG A 16 -4.70 -11.04 5.98
CA ARG A 16 -5.39 -9.81 6.36
C ARG A 16 -4.50 -8.91 7.19
N LYS A 17 -3.32 -8.62 6.64
CA LYS A 17 -2.42 -7.71 7.34
C LYS A 17 -1.50 -7.00 6.37
N ILE A 18 -0.92 -5.92 6.85
CA ILE A 18 0.02 -5.13 6.07
C ILE A 18 1.37 -5.81 6.04
N ILE A 19 1.94 -5.93 4.86
CA ILE A 19 3.26 -6.52 4.68
C ILE A 19 4.32 -5.43 4.61
N SER A 20 4.04 -4.38 3.85
CA SER A 20 4.97 -3.28 3.71
C SER A 20 4.20 -1.99 3.91
N GLN A 21 4.68 -1.15 4.80
CA GLN A 21 3.97 0.06 5.16
C GLN A 21 3.91 1.04 4.01
N THR A 22 3.00 1.99 4.13
CA THR A 22 2.70 2.92 3.05
C THR A 22 3.89 3.80 2.71
N ARG A 23 4.11 3.93 1.40
CA ARG A 23 5.05 4.91 0.86
C ARG A 23 4.24 5.94 0.11
N VAL A 24 4.68 7.17 0.20
CA VAL A 24 3.97 8.29 -0.41
C VAL A 24 4.85 8.95 -1.45
N HIS A 25 4.29 9.22 -2.61
CA HIS A 25 4.96 9.92 -3.69
C HIS A 25 4.03 11.01 -4.20
N THR A 26 4.61 12.12 -4.60
CA THR A 26 3.80 13.23 -5.13
C THR A 26 4.36 13.72 -6.44
N ARG A 27 3.47 14.28 -7.25
CA ARG A 27 3.84 14.93 -8.50
C ARG A 27 3.02 16.19 -8.62
N GLY A 28 3.70 17.31 -8.77
CA GLY A 28 3.00 18.58 -8.93
C GLY A 28 2.25 19.06 -7.71
N PHE A 29 2.41 18.38 -6.59
CA PHE A 29 1.79 18.78 -5.34
C PHE A 29 2.84 19.48 -4.51
N VAL A 30 2.64 20.76 -4.30
CA VAL A 30 3.63 21.57 -3.59
C VAL A 30 3.03 22.07 -2.30
N TYR A 31 3.66 21.74 -1.21
CA TYR A 31 3.31 22.25 0.11
C TYR A 31 4.59 22.37 0.89
N VAL A 32 5.14 23.55 0.90
CA VAL A 32 6.49 23.79 1.42
C VAL A 32 6.58 23.61 2.91
N LYS A 33 5.59 24.10 3.60
CA LYS A 33 5.63 24.11 5.04
C LYS A 33 5.34 22.72 5.60
N THR A 34 6.24 22.21 6.39
CA THR A 34 6.07 20.91 7.09
C THR A 34 5.80 19.73 6.17
N SER A 35 6.35 19.77 4.97
CA SER A 35 6.05 18.71 4.01
C SER A 35 6.49 17.32 4.51
N ARG A 36 7.57 17.26 5.26
CA ARG A 36 8.03 15.99 5.80
C ARG A 36 7.01 15.38 6.76
N ASP A 37 6.51 16.20 7.69
CA ASP A 37 5.51 15.72 8.63
C ASP A 37 4.21 15.37 7.94
N LEU A 38 3.85 16.14 6.94
CA LEU A 38 2.63 15.88 6.18
C LEU A 38 2.71 14.51 5.51
N MET A 39 3.85 14.19 4.90
CA MET A 39 4.01 12.90 4.23
C MET A 39 3.97 11.75 5.22
N LYS A 40 4.62 11.94 6.37
CA LYS A 40 4.63 10.92 7.39
C LYS A 40 3.23 10.68 7.94
N ASP A 41 2.52 11.75 8.24
CA ASP A 41 1.17 11.63 8.78
C ASP A 41 0.22 11.02 7.76
N ALA A 42 0.39 11.37 6.49
CA ALA A 42 -0.42 10.78 5.43
C ALA A 42 -0.19 9.27 5.35
N GLY A 43 1.08 8.85 5.39
CA GLY A 43 1.39 7.43 5.36
C GLY A 43 0.80 6.68 6.54
N ASN A 44 0.90 7.28 7.72
CA ASN A 44 0.33 6.67 8.92
C ASN A 44 -1.18 6.54 8.81
N LEU A 45 -1.81 7.56 8.26
CA LEU A 45 -3.26 7.52 8.07
C LEU A 45 -3.66 6.39 7.14
N VAL A 46 -2.91 6.18 6.07
CA VAL A 46 -3.21 5.08 5.16
C VAL A 46 -3.03 3.75 5.88
N ASN A 47 -1.95 3.60 6.64
CA ASN A 47 -1.74 2.36 7.40
C ASN A 47 -2.92 2.08 8.32
N GLU A 48 -3.38 3.08 9.04
CA GLU A 48 -4.52 2.92 9.96
C GLU A 48 -5.79 2.57 9.22
N THR A 49 -6.02 3.24 8.09
CA THR A 49 -7.21 2.98 7.29
C THR A 49 -7.23 1.54 6.80
N VAL A 50 -6.08 1.07 6.33
CA VAL A 50 -5.98 -0.29 5.82
C VAL A 50 -6.13 -1.31 6.96
N GLU A 51 -5.48 -1.06 8.09
CA GLU A 51 -5.60 -1.96 9.23
C GLU A 51 -7.04 -2.11 9.67
N LYS A 52 -7.74 -0.98 9.73
CA LYS A 52 -9.14 -1.00 10.13
C LYS A 52 -9.98 -1.80 9.13
N TYR A 53 -9.72 -1.59 7.85
CA TYR A 53 -10.45 -2.33 6.83
C TYR A 53 -10.18 -3.83 6.95
N LEU A 54 -8.92 -4.20 7.14
CA LEU A 54 -8.56 -5.62 7.21
C LEU A 54 -9.07 -6.29 8.48
N ALA A 55 -9.40 -5.52 9.51
CA ALA A 55 -9.97 -6.08 10.72
C ALA A 55 -11.40 -6.56 10.53
N GLY A 56 -12.04 -6.13 9.45
CA GLY A 56 -13.39 -6.58 9.14
C GLY A 56 -13.40 -7.95 8.52
N THR A 57 -14.55 -8.35 7.99
CA THR A 57 -14.71 -9.69 7.47
C THR A 57 -14.89 -9.76 5.97
N THR A 58 -15.13 -8.64 5.31
CA THR A 58 -15.30 -8.62 3.87
C THR A 58 -14.05 -8.06 3.21
N PHE A 59 -13.94 -8.28 1.91
CA PHE A 59 -12.81 -7.74 1.18
C PHE A 59 -13.22 -7.42 -0.25
N ASP A 60 -12.95 -6.19 -0.65
CA ASP A 60 -13.19 -5.73 -2.01
C ASP A 60 -12.12 -4.69 -2.31
N TRP A 61 -11.33 -4.95 -3.34
CA TRP A 61 -10.23 -4.04 -3.67
C TRP A 61 -10.71 -2.61 -3.89
N SER A 62 -11.84 -2.46 -4.56
CA SER A 62 -12.38 -1.13 -4.83
C SER A 62 -12.79 -0.41 -3.56
N GLU A 63 -13.40 -1.13 -2.63
CA GLU A 63 -13.77 -0.55 -1.34
C GLU A 63 -12.56 -0.09 -0.58
N LEU A 64 -11.53 -0.92 -0.56
CA LEU A 64 -10.31 -0.56 0.17
C LEU A 64 -9.68 0.68 -0.43
N LYS A 65 -9.55 0.71 -1.75
CA LYS A 65 -8.97 1.88 -2.40
C LYS A 65 -9.82 3.12 -2.18
N GLY A 66 -11.14 2.96 -2.21
CA GLY A 66 -12.03 4.07 -1.93
C GLY A 66 -11.85 4.63 -0.54
N ALA A 67 -11.70 3.74 0.45
CA ALA A 67 -11.48 4.16 1.83
C ALA A 67 -10.18 4.96 1.95
N ILE A 68 -9.12 4.50 1.28
CA ILE A 68 -7.85 5.22 1.30
C ILE A 68 -8.02 6.59 0.63
N ARG A 69 -8.66 6.61 -0.53
CA ARG A 69 -8.84 7.87 -1.26
C ARG A 69 -9.62 8.87 -0.45
N ASP A 70 -10.69 8.43 0.19
CA ASP A 70 -11.53 9.33 0.98
C ASP A 70 -10.78 9.87 2.19
N ALA A 71 -10.08 8.99 2.90
CA ALA A 71 -9.36 9.40 4.11
C ALA A 71 -8.26 10.40 3.76
N LEU A 72 -7.48 10.08 2.72
CA LEU A 72 -6.39 10.96 2.31
C LEU A 72 -6.91 12.28 1.76
N GLY A 73 -7.98 12.24 0.98
CA GLY A 73 -8.53 13.46 0.41
C GLY A 73 -8.94 14.43 1.50
N LYS A 74 -9.63 13.94 2.51
CA LYS A 74 -10.04 14.77 3.63
C LYS A 74 -8.86 15.31 4.39
N PHE A 75 -7.91 14.42 4.69
CA PHE A 75 -6.73 14.80 5.44
C PHE A 75 -5.96 15.90 4.72
N LEU A 76 -5.69 15.69 3.44
CA LEU A 76 -4.89 16.64 2.67
C LEU A 76 -5.59 17.99 2.55
N TYR A 77 -6.89 17.95 2.32
CA TYR A 77 -7.63 19.21 2.23
C TYR A 77 -7.62 19.95 3.56
N ASN A 78 -7.83 19.23 4.65
CA ASN A 78 -7.83 19.86 5.97
C ASN A 78 -6.48 20.46 6.31
N GLN A 79 -5.41 19.79 5.89
CA GLN A 79 -4.06 20.27 6.23
C GLN A 79 -3.55 21.34 5.29
N THR A 80 -3.93 21.28 4.03
CA THR A 80 -3.29 22.14 3.02
C THR A 80 -4.28 23.01 2.23
N ARG A 81 -5.56 22.73 2.34
CA ARG A 81 -6.60 23.36 1.52
C ARG A 81 -6.42 23.07 0.05
N ARG A 82 -5.69 22.00 -0.27
CA ARG A 82 -5.50 21.58 -1.65
C ARG A 82 -6.15 20.23 -1.86
N LYS A 83 -6.52 19.98 -3.10
CA LYS A 83 -7.21 18.74 -3.47
C LYS A 83 -6.46 18.02 -4.58
N PRO A 84 -5.32 17.43 -4.28
CA PRO A 84 -4.62 16.65 -5.30
C PRO A 84 -5.43 15.42 -5.68
N VAL A 85 -5.15 14.88 -6.85
CA VAL A 85 -5.72 13.60 -7.21
C VAL A 85 -5.02 12.54 -6.37
N VAL A 86 -5.79 11.77 -5.63
CA VAL A 86 -5.23 10.71 -4.77
C VAL A 86 -5.29 9.39 -5.52
N LEU A 87 -4.12 8.77 -5.69
CA LEU A 87 -4.01 7.48 -6.37
C LEU A 87 -3.57 6.42 -5.37
N PRO A 88 -4.51 5.63 -4.86
CA PRO A 88 -4.14 4.54 -3.96
C PRO A 88 -3.68 3.33 -4.77
N VAL A 89 -2.50 2.82 -4.43
CA VAL A 89 -1.97 1.62 -5.06
C VAL A 89 -1.82 0.58 -3.98
N VAL A 90 -2.61 -0.48 -4.06
CA VAL A 90 -2.58 -1.55 -3.09
C VAL A 90 -2.06 -2.79 -3.78
N MET A 91 -0.92 -3.27 -3.33
CA MET A 91 -0.29 -4.45 -3.92
C MET A 91 -0.51 -5.64 -3.01
N GLU A 92 -0.66 -6.79 -3.62
CA GLU A 92 -0.88 -8.00 -2.85
C GLU A 92 0.40 -8.83 -2.79
N ALA A 93 0.78 -9.22 -1.57
CA ALA A 93 1.88 -10.14 -1.38
C ALA A 93 1.33 -11.49 -1.00
N ARG A 94 2.00 -12.54 -1.43
CA ARG A 94 1.57 -13.88 -1.06
C ARG A 94 2.08 -14.23 0.31
N ALA A 95 1.38 -15.15 0.95
CA ALA A 95 1.83 -15.64 2.24
C ALA A 95 3.18 -16.32 2.09
N PRO A 96 4.03 -16.23 3.11
CA PRO A 96 5.37 -16.83 3.02
C PRO A 96 5.38 -18.31 2.64
N GLN A 97 4.44 -19.08 3.14
CA GLN A 97 4.37 -20.49 2.78
C GLN A 97 4.11 -20.68 1.31
N GLU A 98 3.24 -19.89 0.76
CA GLU A 98 2.92 -19.97 -0.65
C GLU A 98 4.13 -19.64 -1.51
N LEU A 99 4.85 -18.60 -1.13
CA LEU A 99 6.03 -18.20 -1.86
C LEU A 99 7.10 -19.28 -1.80
N THR A 100 7.30 -19.84 -0.64
CA THR A 100 8.28 -20.90 -0.47
C THR A 100 7.94 -22.11 -1.32
N ARG A 101 6.69 -22.49 -1.30
CA ARG A 101 6.24 -23.64 -2.08
C ARG A 101 6.46 -23.43 -3.57
N ARG A 102 6.12 -22.25 -4.06
CA ARG A 102 6.32 -21.92 -5.45
C ARG A 102 7.76 -21.94 -5.84
N TYR A 103 8.58 -21.36 -4.99
CA TYR A 103 10.00 -21.33 -5.25
C TYR A 103 10.58 -22.73 -5.38
N LYS A 104 10.22 -23.61 -4.47
CA LYS A 104 10.69 -24.97 -4.51
C LYS A 104 10.20 -25.70 -5.75
N SER A 105 8.98 -25.50 -6.11
CA SER A 105 8.41 -26.12 -7.28
C SER A 105 9.13 -25.67 -8.55
N ASN A 106 9.38 -24.39 -8.68
CA ASN A 106 10.09 -23.86 -9.83
C ASN A 106 11.50 -24.36 -9.90
N LYS A 107 12.14 -24.45 -8.76
CA LYS A 107 13.50 -24.94 -8.70
C LYS A 107 13.60 -26.36 -9.19
N LYS A 108 12.70 -27.20 -8.79
CA LYS A 108 12.65 -28.57 -9.24
C LYS A 108 12.49 -28.65 -10.72
N LYS A 109 11.59 -27.88 -11.24
CA LYS A 109 11.36 -27.90 -12.66
C LYS A 109 12.56 -27.44 -13.44
N ALA A 110 13.13 -26.37 -12.96
CA ALA A 110 14.22 -25.81 -13.67
C ALA A 110 15.40 -26.67 -13.68
N ASN A 111 15.74 -27.38 -12.72
CA ASN A 111 16.82 -28.12 -12.73
C ASN A 111 17.08 -28.94 -12.09
N LYS A 112 17.18 -29.20 -12.05
CA LYS A 112 17.41 -30.02 -11.55
C LYS A 112 18.57 -30.05 -11.00
N PRO A 113 19.36 -30.15 -11.23
CA PRO A 113 20.48 -30.52 -10.59
C PRO A 113 21.01 -29.49 -9.78
N THR A 114 21.04 -28.66 -9.91
CA THR A 114 21.72 -27.86 -9.19
C THR A 114 21.22 -27.31 -8.16
N GLU A 115 20.90 -27.32 -7.69
CA GLU A 115 20.52 -26.81 -6.78
C GLU A 115 20.81 -26.57 -5.77
N LYS A 116 21.14 -26.31 -5.35
CA LYS A 116 21.40 -26.10 -4.35
C LYS A 116 21.12 -25.22 -3.76
N SER A 117 20.88 -24.72 -3.48
CA SER A 117 20.56 -23.98 -2.82
C SER A 117 20.06 -23.41 -2.27
N GLU A 118 19.74 -23.28 -1.99
CA GLU A 118 19.27 -22.90 -1.46
C GLU A 118 19.04 -22.59 -1.07
#